data_132665d401e9badb3be73904d002bd2e
#
_entry.id   132665d401e9badb3be73904d002bd2e
#
_cell.length_a   1.000
_cell.length_b   1.000
_cell.length_c   1.000
_cell.angle_alpha   90.00
_cell.angle_beta   90.00
_cell.angle_gamma   90.00
#
_symmetry.space_group_name_H-M   'P 1'
#
loop_
_entity.id
_entity.type
_entity.pdbx_description
1 polymer ?
#
loop_
_entity_poly.entity_id
_entity_poly.type
_entity_poly.pdbx_seq_one_letter_code
_entity_poly.pdbx_strand_id
1 'polypeptide(L)'
;MIKLSSSEEETTEFLISIWDKFKYLILLGVVLVVGGILVWESWQDSKVENQQQASDLYENFIDERSKAEGDPTILANEIIETFPDTLYADLVTFHLAKLQVDKSNFTEAEKYLDWILKKHSSKWSKSFDPIEVTARQRLARVLLANNKPDKSLDLINNAASLNNILYEIKGDALQELGLSKEARLSYLQAIDSTQSQSIQALLKMKLADLEINN
;
A
#
# COMPACT_ATOMS: atom_id res chain seq x y z
N MET A 1 49.63 -35.64 -34.11
CA MET A 1 49.94 -34.23 -33.88
C MET A 1 49.09 -33.40 -34.82
N ILE A 2 48.04 -32.78 -34.30
CA ILE A 2 47.20 -31.86 -35.08
C ILE A 2 47.96 -30.53 -35.10
N LYS A 3 48.44 -30.12 -36.30
CA LYS A 3 48.99 -28.77 -36.49
C LYS A 3 47.85 -27.78 -36.47
N LEU A 4 47.71 -27.02 -35.40
CA LEU A 4 46.86 -25.85 -35.36
C LEU A 4 47.29 -24.84 -36.42
N SER A 5 46.35 -24.20 -37.11
CA SER A 5 46.67 -23.17 -38.09
C SER A 5 47.21 -21.91 -37.35
N SER A 6 48.06 -21.12 -38.03
CA SER A 6 48.66 -19.91 -37.38
C SER A 6 47.66 -18.96 -36.79
N SER A 7 46.42 -18.95 -37.29
CA SER A 7 45.32 -18.14 -36.72
C SER A 7 44.74 -18.71 -35.41
N GLU A 8 44.84 -20.03 -35.22
CA GLU A 8 44.40 -20.70 -33.98
C GLU A 8 45.43 -20.55 -32.85
N GLU A 9 46.73 -20.50 -33.18
CA GLU A 9 47.80 -20.22 -32.23
C GLU A 9 47.73 -18.77 -31.72
N GLU A 10 47.53 -17.77 -32.59
CA GLU A 10 47.35 -16.36 -32.21
C GLU A 10 46.11 -16.12 -31.33
N THR A 11 45.01 -16.81 -31.62
CA THR A 11 43.78 -16.71 -30.80
C THR A 11 43.93 -17.35 -29.42
N THR A 12 44.68 -18.46 -29.31
CA THR A 12 44.96 -19.10 -28.01
C THR A 12 45.91 -18.27 -27.15
N GLU A 13 46.97 -17.71 -27.74
CA GLU A 13 47.89 -16.81 -27.03
C GLU A 13 47.17 -15.52 -26.53
N PHE A 14 46.30 -14.97 -27.36
CA PHE A 14 45.48 -13.82 -26.96
C PHE A 14 44.55 -14.15 -25.79
N LEU A 15 43.86 -15.28 -25.81
CA LEU A 15 42.98 -15.73 -24.72
C LEU A 15 43.77 -15.99 -23.43
N ILE A 16 44.95 -16.59 -23.50
CA ILE A 16 45.83 -16.81 -22.34
C ILE A 16 46.29 -15.47 -21.76
N SER A 17 46.64 -14.50 -22.59
CA SER A 17 47.07 -13.18 -22.15
C SER A 17 45.95 -12.42 -21.42
N ILE A 18 44.70 -12.49 -21.92
CA ILE A 18 43.52 -11.93 -21.24
C ILE A 18 43.28 -12.63 -19.91
N TRP A 19 43.36 -13.99 -19.91
CA TRP A 19 43.16 -14.75 -18.68
C TRP A 19 44.17 -14.37 -17.60
N ASP A 20 45.45 -14.32 -17.93
CA ASP A 20 46.51 -13.99 -16.99
C ASP A 20 46.39 -12.56 -16.45
N LYS A 21 45.89 -11.65 -17.25
CA LYS A 21 45.68 -10.26 -16.88
C LYS A 21 44.45 -10.06 -16.01
N PHE A 22 43.37 -10.81 -16.27
CA PHE A 22 42.05 -10.57 -15.67
C PHE A 22 41.56 -11.70 -14.75
N LYS A 23 42.30 -12.82 -14.59
CA LYS A 23 41.88 -13.98 -13.79
C LYS A 23 41.43 -13.63 -12.37
N TYR A 24 42.10 -12.70 -11.70
CA TYR A 24 41.71 -12.27 -10.35
C TYR A 24 40.46 -11.41 -10.35
N LEU A 25 40.27 -10.61 -11.38
CA LEU A 25 39.09 -9.75 -11.55
C LEU A 25 37.86 -10.59 -11.92
N ILE A 26 38.04 -11.61 -12.75
CA ILE A 26 36.99 -12.59 -13.07
C ILE A 26 36.63 -13.42 -11.84
N LEU A 27 37.64 -13.89 -11.09
CA LEU A 27 37.39 -14.62 -9.83
C LEU A 27 36.61 -13.78 -8.82
N LEU A 28 36.99 -12.50 -8.64
CA LEU A 28 36.27 -11.56 -7.79
C LEU A 28 34.81 -11.37 -8.26
N GLY A 29 34.61 -11.23 -9.56
CA GLY A 29 33.28 -11.14 -10.16
C GLY A 29 32.42 -12.37 -9.85
N VAL A 30 32.98 -13.57 -10.00
CA VAL A 30 32.29 -14.84 -9.69
C VAL A 30 31.92 -14.89 -8.19
N VAL A 31 32.86 -14.53 -7.30
CA VAL A 31 32.59 -14.51 -5.83
C VAL A 31 31.48 -13.53 -5.48
N LEU A 32 31.46 -12.33 -6.10
CA LEU A 32 30.39 -11.35 -5.88
C LEU A 32 29.04 -11.84 -6.39
N VAL A 33 29.00 -12.50 -7.54
CA VAL A 33 27.74 -13.05 -8.08
C VAL A 33 27.21 -14.19 -7.21
N VAL A 34 28.07 -15.16 -6.85
CA VAL A 34 27.67 -16.28 -5.98
C VAL A 34 27.25 -15.78 -4.60
N GLY A 35 28.03 -14.87 -4.00
CA GLY A 35 27.69 -14.24 -2.74
C GLY A 35 26.34 -13.48 -2.81
N GLY A 36 26.12 -12.74 -3.88
CA GLY A 36 24.85 -12.05 -4.13
C GLY A 36 23.63 -12.99 -4.22
N ILE A 37 23.80 -14.13 -4.91
CA ILE A 37 22.74 -15.16 -5.01
C ILE A 37 22.42 -15.74 -3.62
N LEU A 38 23.42 -16.10 -2.83
CA LEU A 38 23.22 -16.68 -1.49
C LEU A 38 22.53 -15.68 -0.53
N VAL A 39 22.92 -14.40 -0.57
CA VAL A 39 22.25 -13.34 0.22
C VAL A 39 20.80 -13.15 -0.25
N TRP A 40 20.58 -13.16 -1.56
CA TRP A 40 19.23 -13.06 -2.14
C TRP A 40 18.32 -14.22 -1.71
N GLU A 41 18.81 -15.46 -1.78
CA GLU A 41 18.09 -16.67 -1.38
C GLU A 41 17.73 -16.63 0.12
N SER A 42 18.71 -16.36 1.00
CA SER A 42 18.47 -16.20 2.43
C SER A 42 17.45 -15.11 2.77
N TRP A 43 17.49 -13.98 2.05
CA TRP A 43 16.51 -12.90 2.24
C TRP A 43 15.10 -13.30 1.77
N GLN A 44 15.01 -14.06 0.68
CA GLN A 44 13.74 -14.58 0.17
C GLN A 44 13.12 -15.58 1.14
N ASP A 45 13.93 -16.50 1.67
CA ASP A 45 13.48 -17.50 2.66
C ASP A 45 12.96 -16.83 3.94
N SER A 46 13.68 -15.83 4.45
CA SER A 46 13.23 -15.05 5.60
C SER A 46 11.90 -14.33 5.36
N LYS A 47 11.64 -13.84 4.16
CA LYS A 47 10.35 -13.23 3.81
C LYS A 47 9.21 -14.25 3.82
N VAL A 48 9.43 -15.44 3.27
CA VAL A 48 8.44 -16.52 3.25
C VAL A 48 8.12 -16.98 4.67
N GLU A 49 9.14 -17.16 5.49
CA GLU A 49 8.98 -17.54 6.90
C GLU A 49 8.21 -16.48 7.70
N ASN A 50 8.57 -15.20 7.56
CA ASN A 50 7.86 -14.10 8.21
C ASN A 50 6.38 -14.04 7.78
N GLN A 51 6.10 -14.28 6.49
CA GLN A 51 4.71 -14.34 6.01
C GLN A 51 3.94 -15.52 6.61
N GLN A 52 4.57 -16.69 6.75
CA GLN A 52 3.92 -17.86 7.34
C GLN A 52 3.62 -17.62 8.82
N GLN A 53 4.58 -17.13 9.60
CA GLN A 53 4.40 -16.82 11.02
C GLN A 53 3.32 -15.74 11.23
N ALA A 54 3.32 -14.70 10.39
CA ALA A 54 2.28 -13.68 10.41
C ALA A 54 0.90 -14.24 10.06
N SER A 55 0.82 -15.21 9.14
CA SER A 55 -0.42 -15.91 8.79
C SER A 55 -0.98 -16.70 9.96
N ASP A 56 -0.12 -17.45 10.65
CA ASP A 56 -0.52 -18.28 11.79
C ASP A 56 -1.05 -17.40 12.95
N LEU A 57 -0.37 -16.28 13.22
CA LEU A 57 -0.86 -15.28 14.19
C LEU A 57 -2.16 -14.62 13.75
N TYR A 58 -2.32 -14.37 12.44
CA TYR A 58 -3.55 -13.80 11.92
C TYR A 58 -4.74 -14.76 12.03
N GLU A 59 -4.55 -16.07 11.88
CA GLU A 59 -5.58 -17.06 12.16
C GLU A 59 -6.03 -16.99 13.63
N ASN A 60 -5.08 -16.95 14.56
CA ASN A 60 -5.37 -16.78 15.98
C ASN A 60 -6.11 -15.45 16.26
N PHE A 61 -5.73 -14.36 15.58
CA PHE A 61 -6.43 -13.08 15.65
C PHE A 61 -7.88 -13.19 15.18
N ILE A 62 -8.15 -13.89 14.08
CA ILE A 62 -9.52 -14.08 13.55
C ILE A 62 -10.34 -14.91 14.54
N ASP A 63 -9.76 -15.98 15.10
CA ASP A 63 -10.43 -16.82 16.09
C ASP A 63 -10.78 -16.03 17.36
N GLU A 64 -9.84 -15.24 17.88
CA GLU A 64 -10.08 -14.41 19.04
C GLU A 64 -11.16 -13.35 18.78
N ARG A 65 -11.14 -12.72 17.61
CA ARG A 65 -12.16 -11.75 17.18
C ARG A 65 -13.56 -12.34 17.06
N SER A 66 -13.67 -13.63 16.77
CA SER A 66 -14.96 -14.32 16.61
C SER A 66 -15.66 -14.64 17.95
N LYS A 67 -14.92 -14.61 19.05
CA LYS A 67 -15.46 -14.88 20.39
C LYS A 67 -16.28 -13.70 20.90
N ALA A 68 -17.35 -13.96 21.63
CA ALA A 68 -18.27 -12.93 22.13
C ALA A 68 -17.59 -11.90 23.06
N GLU A 69 -16.58 -12.34 23.83
CA GLU A 69 -15.80 -11.52 24.76
C GLU A 69 -14.30 -11.45 24.35
N GLY A 70 -13.98 -11.78 23.10
CA GLY A 70 -12.60 -11.80 22.61
C GLY A 70 -12.03 -10.38 22.42
N ASP A 71 -10.79 -10.18 22.85
CA ASP A 71 -10.01 -8.97 22.55
C ASP A 71 -8.81 -9.29 21.65
N PRO A 72 -8.95 -9.13 20.34
CA PRO A 72 -7.88 -9.43 19.39
C PRO A 72 -6.79 -8.35 19.36
N THR A 73 -6.86 -7.29 20.18
CA THR A 73 -5.96 -6.13 20.13
C THR A 73 -4.51 -6.52 20.41
N ILE A 74 -4.27 -7.46 21.34
CA ILE A 74 -2.92 -7.92 21.70
C ILE A 74 -2.27 -8.61 20.49
N LEU A 75 -2.99 -9.56 19.86
CA LEU A 75 -2.50 -10.28 18.69
C LEU A 75 -2.30 -9.34 17.48
N ALA A 76 -3.19 -8.37 17.31
CA ALA A 76 -3.04 -7.35 16.27
C ALA A 76 -1.75 -6.52 16.45
N ASN A 77 -1.46 -6.08 17.68
CA ASN A 77 -0.25 -5.32 17.96
C ASN A 77 1.02 -6.18 17.78
N GLU A 78 0.98 -7.43 18.20
CA GLU A 78 2.10 -8.38 17.99
C GLU A 78 2.42 -8.54 16.50
N ILE A 79 1.40 -8.70 15.65
CA ILE A 79 1.58 -8.80 14.18
C ILE A 79 2.19 -7.51 13.61
N ILE A 80 1.70 -6.34 14.05
CA ILE A 80 2.19 -5.03 13.56
C ILE A 80 3.67 -4.81 13.97
N GLU A 81 4.04 -5.18 15.19
CA GLU A 81 5.39 -4.95 15.72
C GLU A 81 6.39 -5.95 15.16
N THR A 82 6.00 -7.23 15.03
CA THR A 82 6.91 -8.30 14.64
C THR A 82 7.02 -8.46 13.12
N PHE A 83 5.91 -8.25 12.40
CA PHE A 83 5.81 -8.50 10.95
C PHE A 83 5.26 -7.28 10.17
N PRO A 84 5.82 -6.07 10.38
CA PRO A 84 5.26 -4.81 9.85
C PRO A 84 5.15 -4.78 8.32
N ASP A 85 6.01 -5.53 7.61
CA ASP A 85 6.07 -5.52 6.13
C ASP A 85 5.13 -6.54 5.47
N THR A 86 4.34 -7.27 6.27
CA THR A 86 3.38 -8.26 5.76
C THR A 86 2.01 -7.63 5.45
N LEU A 87 1.24 -8.30 4.58
CA LEU A 87 -0.16 -7.95 4.35
C LEU A 87 -1.01 -8.12 5.62
N TYR A 88 -0.65 -9.07 6.48
CA TYR A 88 -1.36 -9.34 7.72
C TYR A 88 -1.30 -8.15 8.69
N ALA A 89 -0.15 -7.47 8.76
CA ALA A 89 -0.03 -6.23 9.52
C ALA A 89 -0.99 -5.14 9.00
N ASP A 90 -1.15 -5.01 7.68
CA ASP A 90 -2.09 -4.05 7.10
C ASP A 90 -3.54 -4.42 7.45
N LEU A 91 -3.91 -5.70 7.35
CA LEU A 91 -5.26 -6.18 7.65
C LEU A 91 -5.66 -5.96 9.10
N VAL A 92 -4.78 -6.30 10.06
CA VAL A 92 -5.05 -6.06 11.49
C VAL A 92 -5.07 -4.58 11.82
N THR A 93 -4.22 -3.75 11.17
CA THR A 93 -4.23 -2.29 11.35
C THR A 93 -5.53 -1.67 10.83
N PHE A 94 -6.06 -2.12 9.69
CA PHE A 94 -7.40 -1.73 9.23
C PHE A 94 -8.49 -2.13 10.22
N HIS A 95 -8.34 -3.30 10.85
CA HIS A 95 -9.30 -3.74 11.87
C HIS A 95 -9.23 -2.86 13.11
N LEU A 96 -8.03 -2.54 13.61
CA LEU A 96 -7.85 -1.64 14.76
C LEU A 96 -8.41 -0.24 14.45
N ALA A 97 -8.15 0.29 13.25
CA ALA A 97 -8.74 1.55 12.81
C ALA A 97 -10.27 1.51 12.86
N LYS A 98 -10.88 0.43 12.33
CA LYS A 98 -12.34 0.24 12.40
C LYS A 98 -12.84 0.18 13.85
N LEU A 99 -12.17 -0.56 14.71
CA LEU A 99 -12.52 -0.67 16.13
C LEU A 99 -12.51 0.70 16.83
N GLN A 100 -11.55 1.57 16.49
CA GLN A 100 -11.50 2.94 17.03
C GLN A 100 -12.63 3.82 16.47
N VAL A 101 -12.98 3.67 15.20
CA VAL A 101 -14.15 4.34 14.60
C VAL A 101 -15.44 3.91 15.30
N ASP A 102 -15.63 2.62 15.55
CA ASP A 102 -16.82 2.08 16.23
C ASP A 102 -16.93 2.61 17.68
N LYS A 103 -15.79 2.93 18.31
CA LYS A 103 -15.70 3.61 19.61
C LYS A 103 -15.75 5.14 19.54
N SER A 104 -15.96 5.71 18.36
CA SER A 104 -15.90 7.17 18.09
C SER A 104 -14.54 7.82 18.45
N ASN A 105 -13.47 7.02 18.54
CA ASN A 105 -12.11 7.51 18.78
C ASN A 105 -11.40 7.81 17.46
N PHE A 106 -11.88 8.82 16.75
CA PHE A 106 -11.40 9.15 15.40
C PHE A 106 -9.92 9.53 15.36
N THR A 107 -9.42 10.16 16.43
CA THR A 107 -7.99 10.55 16.50
C THR A 107 -7.06 9.32 16.50
N GLU A 108 -7.44 8.24 17.15
CA GLU A 108 -6.65 7.01 17.15
C GLU A 108 -6.82 6.24 15.83
N ALA A 109 -8.04 6.23 15.26
CA ALA A 109 -8.29 5.67 13.94
C ALA A 109 -7.44 6.36 12.84
N GLU A 110 -7.26 7.69 12.92
CA GLU A 110 -6.37 8.43 12.02
C GLU A 110 -4.94 7.89 12.07
N LYS A 111 -4.39 7.61 13.25
CA LYS A 111 -3.01 7.13 13.40
C LYS A 111 -2.79 5.78 12.71
N TYR A 112 -3.71 4.84 12.89
CA TYR A 112 -3.65 3.53 12.24
C TYR A 112 -3.71 3.66 10.71
N LEU A 113 -4.65 4.46 10.20
CA LEU A 113 -4.81 4.63 8.75
C LEU A 113 -3.65 5.42 8.12
N ASP A 114 -3.10 6.42 8.82
CA ASP A 114 -1.93 7.17 8.40
C ASP A 114 -0.67 6.28 8.36
N TRP A 115 -0.53 5.35 9.30
CA TRP A 115 0.54 4.36 9.30
C TRP A 115 0.51 3.50 8.03
N ILE A 116 -0.67 2.93 7.66
CA ILE A 116 -0.82 2.16 6.42
C ILE A 116 -0.52 3.04 5.21
N LEU A 117 -1.07 4.25 5.17
CA LEU A 117 -0.87 5.16 4.05
C LEU A 117 0.60 5.49 3.85
N LYS A 118 1.34 5.81 4.91
CA LYS A 118 2.78 6.10 4.84
C LYS A 118 3.59 4.92 4.35
N LYS A 119 3.28 3.71 4.80
CA LYS A 119 3.92 2.46 4.37
C LYS A 119 3.76 2.23 2.87
N HIS A 120 2.57 2.48 2.33
CA HIS A 120 2.21 2.20 0.93
C HIS A 120 2.38 3.39 -0.02
N SER A 121 2.54 4.62 0.50
CA SER A 121 2.78 5.81 -0.32
C SER A 121 4.22 5.87 -0.83
N SER A 122 4.51 5.16 -1.91
CA SER A 122 5.82 5.20 -2.55
C SER A 122 5.93 6.38 -3.51
N LYS A 123 6.90 7.27 -3.25
CA LYS A 123 7.23 8.38 -4.18
C LYS A 123 7.84 7.90 -5.50
N TRP A 124 8.35 6.67 -5.55
CA TRP A 124 9.10 6.10 -6.69
C TRP A 124 8.25 5.21 -7.58
N SER A 125 7.15 4.66 -7.08
CA SER A 125 6.25 3.81 -7.85
C SER A 125 4.95 4.55 -8.13
N LYS A 126 4.62 4.71 -9.41
CA LYS A 126 3.29 5.14 -9.89
C LYS A 126 2.34 3.95 -10.07
N SER A 127 2.73 2.78 -9.57
CA SER A 127 1.91 1.57 -9.64
C SER A 127 0.68 1.73 -8.76
N PHE A 128 -0.46 1.24 -9.25
CA PHE A 128 -1.69 1.18 -8.47
C PHE A 128 -1.50 0.24 -7.27
N ASP A 129 -1.68 0.78 -6.07
CA ASP A 129 -1.68 0.01 -4.83
C ASP A 129 -3.09 0.04 -4.20
N PRO A 130 -3.82 -1.07 -4.19
CA PRO A 130 -5.18 -1.13 -3.65
C PRO A 130 -5.23 -0.87 -2.14
N ILE A 131 -4.15 -1.17 -1.39
CA ILE A 131 -4.06 -0.91 0.05
C ILE A 131 -3.93 0.58 0.29
N GLU A 132 -3.05 1.26 -0.45
CA GLU A 132 -2.89 2.72 -0.39
C GLU A 132 -4.21 3.44 -0.69
N VAL A 133 -4.90 3.06 -1.77
CA VAL A 133 -6.19 3.64 -2.15
C VAL A 133 -7.24 3.43 -1.05
N THR A 134 -7.32 2.23 -0.49
CA THR A 134 -8.26 1.90 0.60
C THR A 134 -7.94 2.68 1.87
N ALA A 135 -6.66 2.78 2.25
CA ALA A 135 -6.23 3.54 3.43
C ALA A 135 -6.58 5.03 3.26
N ARG A 136 -6.30 5.61 2.09
CA ARG A 136 -6.63 7.00 1.76
C ARG A 136 -8.13 7.28 1.86
N GLN A 137 -8.96 6.43 1.30
CA GLN A 137 -10.42 6.57 1.36
C GLN A 137 -10.95 6.52 2.80
N ARG A 138 -10.47 5.55 3.59
CA ARG A 138 -10.88 5.41 4.99
C ARG A 138 -10.37 6.57 5.84
N LEU A 139 -9.12 6.99 5.65
CA LEU A 139 -8.54 8.12 6.37
C LEU A 139 -9.29 9.43 6.05
N ALA A 140 -9.62 9.66 4.79
CA ALA A 140 -10.37 10.84 4.39
C ALA A 140 -11.75 10.90 5.07
N ARG A 141 -12.46 9.76 5.16
CA ARG A 141 -13.76 9.69 5.89
C ARG A 141 -13.59 9.87 7.41
N VAL A 142 -12.53 9.31 8.00
CA VAL A 142 -12.24 9.49 9.43
C VAL A 142 -11.91 10.95 9.74
N LEU A 143 -11.18 11.62 8.83
CA LEU A 143 -10.89 13.06 8.98
C LEU A 143 -12.17 13.90 8.95
N LEU A 144 -13.13 13.61 8.08
CA LEU A 144 -14.46 14.25 8.10
C LEU A 144 -15.19 13.98 9.43
N ALA A 145 -15.29 12.71 9.83
CA ALA A 145 -15.92 12.36 11.10
C ALA A 145 -15.25 13.03 12.33
N ASN A 146 -13.98 13.40 12.21
CA ASN A 146 -13.22 14.12 13.24
C ASN A 146 -13.24 15.66 13.05
N ASN A 147 -14.19 16.19 12.27
CA ASN A 147 -14.35 17.63 11.97
C ASN A 147 -13.07 18.27 11.38
N LYS A 148 -12.38 17.57 10.47
CA LYS A 148 -11.17 18.04 9.78
C LYS A 148 -11.34 18.01 8.24
N PRO A 149 -12.35 18.70 7.67
CA PRO A 149 -12.64 18.65 6.23
C PRO A 149 -11.48 19.18 5.38
N ASP A 150 -10.75 20.21 5.84
CA ASP A 150 -9.56 20.71 5.13
C ASP A 150 -8.50 19.63 4.94
N LYS A 151 -8.20 18.85 6.00
CA LYS A 151 -7.21 17.76 5.92
C LYS A 151 -7.68 16.62 5.02
N SER A 152 -8.98 16.31 5.04
CA SER A 152 -9.58 15.34 4.14
C SER A 152 -9.42 15.77 2.69
N LEU A 153 -9.69 17.04 2.39
CA LEU A 153 -9.56 17.61 1.05
C LEU A 153 -8.11 17.60 0.57
N ASP A 154 -7.16 18.01 1.41
CA ASP A 154 -5.73 17.96 1.12
C ASP A 154 -5.25 16.52 0.83
N LEU A 155 -5.69 15.57 1.65
CA LEU A 155 -5.35 14.16 1.48
C LEU A 155 -5.84 13.61 0.13
N ILE A 156 -7.04 14.00 -0.30
CA ILE A 156 -7.64 13.58 -1.57
C ILE A 156 -6.94 14.26 -2.76
N ASN A 157 -6.63 15.55 -2.66
CA ASN A 157 -5.96 16.29 -3.72
C ASN A 157 -4.54 15.78 -3.99
N ASN A 158 -3.90 15.15 -3.01
CA ASN A 158 -2.59 14.50 -3.14
C ASN A 158 -2.65 13.05 -3.62
N ALA A 159 -3.83 12.53 -3.97
CA ALA A 159 -3.96 11.18 -4.55
C ALA A 159 -3.43 11.15 -6.00
N ALA A 160 -2.81 10.02 -6.38
CA ALA A 160 -2.30 9.83 -7.75
C ALA A 160 -3.44 9.78 -8.79
N SER A 161 -4.62 9.29 -8.39
CA SER A 161 -5.85 9.27 -9.19
C SER A 161 -7.07 9.29 -8.29
N LEU A 162 -8.17 9.83 -8.80
CA LEU A 162 -9.44 9.84 -8.09
C LEU A 162 -10.40 8.83 -8.74
N ASN A 163 -11.08 8.07 -7.87
CA ASN A 163 -12.20 7.21 -8.25
C ASN A 163 -13.53 7.78 -7.70
N ASN A 164 -14.63 7.13 -8.01
CA ASN A 164 -15.96 7.57 -7.56
C ASN A 164 -16.06 7.79 -6.05
N ILE A 165 -15.38 6.96 -5.24
CA ILE A 165 -15.39 7.07 -3.77
C ILE A 165 -14.63 8.31 -3.30
N LEU A 166 -13.45 8.57 -3.87
CA LEU A 166 -12.68 9.77 -3.52
C LEU A 166 -13.35 11.05 -4.00
N TYR A 167 -14.02 11.05 -5.16
CA TYR A 167 -14.84 12.17 -5.61
C TYR A 167 -16.05 12.41 -4.69
N GLU A 168 -16.70 11.35 -4.20
CA GLU A 168 -17.77 11.46 -3.22
C GLU A 168 -17.27 12.13 -1.93
N ILE A 169 -16.19 11.61 -1.34
CA ILE A 169 -15.61 12.14 -0.10
C ILE A 169 -15.13 13.58 -0.30
N LYS A 170 -14.60 13.90 -1.48
CA LYS A 170 -14.24 15.28 -1.84
C LYS A 170 -15.46 16.20 -1.83
N GLY A 171 -16.57 15.74 -2.37
CA GLY A 171 -17.85 16.45 -2.32
C GLY A 171 -18.31 16.69 -0.89
N ASP A 172 -18.24 15.65 -0.04
CA ASP A 172 -18.60 15.74 1.37
C ASP A 172 -17.71 16.78 2.11
N ALA A 173 -16.38 16.74 1.88
CA ALA A 173 -15.44 17.69 2.48
C ALA A 173 -15.71 19.14 2.04
N LEU A 174 -15.97 19.35 0.77
CA LEU A 174 -16.28 20.67 0.22
C LEU A 174 -17.62 21.21 0.74
N GLN A 175 -18.60 20.34 0.92
CA GLN A 175 -19.89 20.70 1.52
C GLN A 175 -19.73 21.15 2.98
N GLU A 176 -18.95 20.43 3.80
CA GLU A 176 -18.65 20.83 5.19
C GLU A 176 -17.91 22.16 5.26
N LEU A 177 -17.11 22.51 4.26
CA LEU A 177 -16.43 23.80 4.10
C LEU A 177 -17.34 24.92 3.57
N GLY A 178 -18.61 24.62 3.23
CA GLY A 178 -19.55 25.59 2.66
C GLY A 178 -19.30 25.90 1.18
N LEU A 179 -18.47 25.10 0.50
CA LEU A 179 -18.11 25.26 -0.92
C LEU A 179 -19.08 24.45 -1.82
N SER A 180 -20.37 24.79 -1.75
CA SER A 180 -21.45 24.01 -2.38
C SER A 180 -21.30 23.85 -3.89
N LYS A 181 -20.77 24.83 -4.61
CA LYS A 181 -20.56 24.73 -6.07
C LYS A 181 -19.50 23.70 -6.42
N GLU A 182 -18.40 23.68 -5.70
CA GLU A 182 -17.31 22.73 -5.86
C GLU A 182 -17.72 21.34 -5.41
N ALA A 183 -18.49 21.22 -4.32
CA ALA A 183 -19.08 19.97 -3.85
C ALA A 183 -19.96 19.34 -4.93
N ARG A 184 -20.84 20.15 -5.56
CA ARG A 184 -21.69 19.71 -6.67
C ARG A 184 -20.88 19.14 -7.84
N LEU A 185 -19.81 19.79 -8.25
CA LEU A 185 -18.94 19.31 -9.31
C LEU A 185 -18.28 17.97 -8.94
N SER A 186 -17.86 17.82 -7.68
CA SER A 186 -17.25 16.58 -7.19
C SER A 186 -18.24 15.42 -7.19
N TYR A 187 -19.48 15.62 -6.76
CA TYR A 187 -20.51 14.58 -6.83
C TYR A 187 -20.88 14.20 -8.26
N LEU A 188 -20.92 15.15 -9.21
CA LEU A 188 -21.13 14.84 -10.62
C LEU A 188 -19.99 13.98 -11.17
N GLN A 189 -18.73 14.30 -10.84
CA GLN A 189 -17.59 13.47 -11.20
C GLN A 189 -17.64 12.07 -10.59
N ALA A 190 -18.15 11.95 -9.35
CA ALA A 190 -18.38 10.65 -8.73
C ALA A 190 -19.42 9.81 -9.48
N ILE A 191 -20.52 10.44 -9.95
CA ILE A 191 -21.58 9.79 -10.75
C ILE A 191 -21.01 9.30 -12.08
N ASP A 192 -20.24 10.14 -12.78
CA ASP A 192 -19.64 9.80 -14.07
C ASP A 192 -18.59 8.69 -13.96
N SER A 193 -17.98 8.55 -12.78
CA SER A 193 -16.93 7.58 -12.50
C SER A 193 -17.46 6.21 -12.05
N THR A 194 -18.78 5.99 -11.99
CA THR A 194 -19.38 4.71 -11.56
C THR A 194 -20.48 4.24 -12.47
N GLN A 195 -20.56 2.93 -12.70
CA GLN A 195 -21.67 2.29 -13.40
C GLN A 195 -22.74 1.71 -12.45
N SER A 196 -22.52 1.78 -11.14
CA SER A 196 -23.44 1.26 -10.13
C SER A 196 -24.64 2.20 -9.96
N GLN A 197 -25.83 1.73 -10.32
CA GLN A 197 -27.07 2.50 -10.20
C GLN A 197 -27.37 2.89 -8.73
N SER A 198 -27.06 2.03 -7.76
CA SER A 198 -27.27 2.33 -6.34
C SER A 198 -26.36 3.45 -5.84
N ILE A 199 -25.08 3.46 -6.29
CA ILE A 199 -24.14 4.55 -5.96
C ILE A 199 -24.59 5.84 -6.64
N GLN A 200 -24.99 5.80 -7.90
CA GLN A 200 -25.52 6.98 -8.60
C GLN A 200 -26.78 7.55 -7.92
N ALA A 201 -27.68 6.68 -7.43
CA ALA A 201 -28.87 7.13 -6.70
C ALA A 201 -28.48 7.85 -5.39
N LEU A 202 -27.54 7.30 -4.61
CA LEU A 202 -27.03 7.93 -3.40
C LEU A 202 -26.42 9.32 -3.70
N LEU A 203 -25.57 9.41 -4.73
CA LEU A 203 -24.93 10.67 -5.12
C LEU A 203 -25.93 11.73 -5.62
N LYS A 204 -26.99 11.30 -6.31
CA LYS A 204 -28.09 12.19 -6.71
C LYS A 204 -28.88 12.72 -5.49
N MET A 205 -29.04 11.92 -4.43
CA MET A 205 -29.63 12.41 -3.18
C MET A 205 -28.73 13.48 -2.54
N LYS A 206 -27.42 13.26 -2.45
CA LYS A 206 -26.47 14.26 -1.95
C LYS A 206 -26.49 15.57 -2.76
N LEU A 207 -26.66 15.48 -4.10
CA LEU A 207 -26.83 16.65 -4.97
C LEU A 207 -28.12 17.42 -4.67
N ALA A 208 -29.23 16.71 -4.47
CA ALA A 208 -30.50 17.34 -4.11
C ALA A 208 -30.44 18.06 -2.75
N ASP A 209 -29.76 17.46 -1.75
CA ASP A 209 -29.57 18.06 -0.44
C ASP A 209 -28.75 19.37 -0.51
N LEU A 210 -27.80 19.49 -1.45
CA LEU A 210 -27.07 20.74 -1.68
C LEU A 210 -27.97 21.86 -2.23
N GLU A 211 -29.00 21.52 -3.04
CA GLU A 211 -29.90 22.50 -3.64
C GLU A 211 -30.91 23.05 -2.62
N ILE A 212 -31.25 22.26 -1.61
CA ILE A 212 -32.22 22.65 -0.54
C ILE A 212 -31.55 23.58 0.48
N ASN A 213 -30.25 23.43 0.71
CA ASN A 213 -29.49 24.13 1.76
C ASN A 213 -28.75 25.40 1.25
N ASN A 214 -28.94 25.80 0.01
CA ASN A 214 -28.45 27.03 -0.62
C ASN A 214 -29.59 27.98 -0.94
#